data_58207917b45b8f956403564609b4a40c
#
_entry.id   58207917b45b8f956403564609b4a40c
#
_cell.length_a   1.000
_cell.length_b   1.000
_cell.length_c   1.000
_cell.angle_alpha   90.00
_cell.angle_beta   90.00
_cell.angle_gamma   90.00
#
_symmetry.space_group_name_H-M   'P 1'
#
loop_
_entity.id
_entity.type
_entity.pdbx_description
1 polymer ?
#
loop_
_entity_poly.entity_id
_entity_poly.type
_entity_poly.pdbx_seq_one_letter_code
_entity_poly.pdbx_strand_id
1 'polypeptide(L)'
;MEFNQLISIKLHSLFTEHGMEIIEQSKNIVRYESAVLHISLVHNPRENSSNLWVGRKHFNVVEINNQVMQEYFNSDLKLSNLPQETFVNNVFLFFIGEGERLLEGNERALVGLEQFNEQRGLEYTVNLVEKQNLEAANKAWKDGNYSDVIKYLEKINKDDLPESFKQKYKIAQQKLKN
;
A
#
# COMPACT_ATOMS: atom_id res chain seq x y z
N MET A 1 16.35 23.55 -6.04
CA MET A 1 17.27 22.62 -5.30
C MET A 1 17.00 21.21 -5.80
N GLU A 2 18.00 20.37 -5.98
CA GLU A 2 17.78 18.99 -6.40
C GLU A 2 17.27 18.14 -5.23
N PHE A 3 16.55 17.07 -5.54
CA PHE A 3 15.91 16.22 -4.52
C PHE A 3 16.91 15.63 -3.49
N ASN A 4 18.03 15.10 -3.98
CA ASN A 4 19.08 14.58 -3.10
C ASN A 4 19.70 15.65 -2.19
N GLN A 5 19.78 16.89 -2.64
CA GLN A 5 20.28 18.01 -1.81
C GLN A 5 19.29 18.35 -0.69
N LEU A 6 17.97 18.34 -1.00
CA LEU A 6 16.93 18.53 0.03
C LEU A 6 17.01 17.47 1.12
N ILE A 7 17.16 16.19 0.72
CA ILE A 7 17.31 15.06 1.65
C ILE A 7 18.58 15.23 2.50
N SER A 8 19.71 15.57 1.87
CA SER A 8 20.97 15.77 2.57
C SER A 8 20.88 16.86 3.65
N ILE A 9 20.21 17.97 3.34
CA ILE A 9 20.06 19.08 4.29
C ILE A 9 19.09 18.75 5.44
N LYS A 10 17.99 18.05 5.16
CA LYS A 10 16.88 17.88 6.09
C LYS A 10 16.92 16.57 6.88
N LEU A 11 17.38 15.47 6.26
CA LEU A 11 17.23 14.12 6.78
C LEU A 11 18.56 13.45 7.14
N HIS A 12 19.68 13.87 6.54
CA HIS A 12 20.95 13.15 6.69
C HIS A 12 21.41 13.08 8.16
N SER A 13 21.36 14.18 8.90
CA SER A 13 21.73 14.20 10.32
C SER A 13 20.86 13.24 11.13
N LEU A 14 19.53 13.33 10.95
CA LEU A 14 18.58 12.45 11.63
C LEU A 14 18.88 10.97 11.37
N PHE A 15 19.11 10.58 10.12
CA PHE A 15 19.35 9.19 9.78
C PHE A 15 20.73 8.69 10.27
N THR A 16 21.77 9.52 10.17
CA THR A 16 23.11 9.15 10.65
C THR A 16 23.19 9.02 12.16
N GLU A 17 22.45 9.83 12.93
CA GLU A 17 22.31 9.71 14.38
C GLU A 17 21.69 8.37 14.80
N HIS A 18 20.89 7.74 13.91
CA HIS A 18 20.34 6.40 14.09
C HIS A 18 21.15 5.29 13.41
N GLY A 19 22.43 5.56 13.09
CA GLY A 19 23.35 4.57 12.54
C GLY A 19 23.07 4.15 11.10
N MET A 20 22.37 5.00 10.34
CA MET A 20 22.12 4.74 8.93
C MET A 20 23.22 5.35 8.05
N GLU A 21 23.60 4.62 7.03
CA GLU A 21 24.58 5.04 6.02
C GLU A 21 23.91 5.16 4.64
N ILE A 22 24.40 6.07 3.81
CA ILE A 22 23.94 6.18 2.41
C ILE A 22 24.56 5.02 1.63
N ILE A 23 23.72 4.17 1.04
CA ILE A 23 24.12 3.07 0.16
C ILE A 23 23.93 3.38 -1.31
N GLU A 24 23.06 4.32 -1.63
CA GLU A 24 22.86 4.83 -2.99
C GLU A 24 22.44 6.29 -2.97
N GLN A 25 23.06 7.09 -3.83
CA GLN A 25 22.69 8.49 -4.02
C GLN A 25 22.82 8.88 -5.49
N SER A 26 21.71 9.33 -6.03
CA SER A 26 21.62 9.94 -7.35
C SER A 26 20.77 11.22 -7.28
N LYS A 27 20.58 11.91 -8.39
CA LYS A 27 19.77 13.14 -8.44
C LYS A 27 18.36 12.96 -7.86
N ASN A 28 17.75 11.79 -8.09
CA ASN A 28 16.35 11.52 -7.79
C ASN A 28 16.14 10.35 -6.81
N ILE A 29 17.18 9.73 -6.32
CA ILE A 29 17.12 8.56 -5.44
C ILE A 29 18.15 8.73 -4.35
N VAL A 30 17.73 8.55 -3.09
CA VAL A 30 18.64 8.41 -1.95
C VAL A 30 18.17 7.23 -1.12
N ARG A 31 19.09 6.29 -0.85
CA ARG A 31 18.85 5.12 -0.03
C ARG A 31 19.78 5.09 1.16
N TYR A 32 19.18 4.83 2.30
CA TYR A 32 19.88 4.66 3.58
C TYR A 32 19.70 3.25 4.09
N GLU A 33 20.72 2.72 4.72
CA GLU A 33 20.67 1.43 5.39
C GLU A 33 21.37 1.48 6.75
N SER A 34 20.82 0.75 7.73
CA SER A 34 21.48 0.40 8.98
C SER A 34 21.67 -1.12 9.06
N ALA A 35 22.00 -1.65 10.22
CA ALA A 35 22.08 -3.10 10.44
C ALA A 35 20.73 -3.80 10.22
N VAL A 36 19.61 -3.13 10.45
CA VAL A 36 18.26 -3.71 10.46
C VAL A 36 17.25 -3.02 9.55
N LEU A 37 17.48 -1.74 9.20
CA LEU A 37 16.51 -0.90 8.51
C LEU A 37 17.03 -0.49 7.14
N HIS A 38 16.11 -0.47 6.16
CA HIS A 38 16.30 0.11 4.82
C HIS A 38 15.27 1.22 4.59
N ILE A 39 15.73 2.39 4.15
CA ILE A 39 14.90 3.53 3.75
C ILE A 39 15.27 3.93 2.34
N SER A 40 14.27 4.07 1.47
CA SER A 40 14.45 4.56 0.10
C SER A 40 13.55 5.75 -0.17
N LEU A 41 14.15 6.85 -0.59
CA LEU A 41 13.47 8.08 -1.00
C LEU A 41 13.67 8.25 -2.51
N VAL A 42 12.57 8.30 -3.24
CA VAL A 42 12.58 8.35 -4.70
C VAL A 42 11.72 9.52 -5.18
N HIS A 43 12.22 10.29 -6.13
CA HIS A 43 11.46 11.30 -6.84
C HIS A 43 11.33 10.93 -8.30
N ASN A 44 10.11 10.88 -8.82
CA ASN A 44 9.83 10.73 -10.24
C ASN A 44 9.57 12.11 -10.88
N PRO A 45 10.52 12.68 -11.63
CA PRO A 45 10.36 14.01 -12.21
C PRO A 45 9.30 14.08 -13.32
N ARG A 46 8.95 12.95 -13.96
CA ARG A 46 7.91 12.91 -15.00
C ARG A 46 6.51 13.06 -14.41
N GLU A 47 6.27 12.45 -13.28
CA GLU A 47 4.99 12.47 -12.56
C GLU A 47 4.97 13.56 -11.48
N ASN A 48 6.12 14.22 -11.25
CA ASN A 48 6.32 15.13 -10.12
C ASN A 48 5.86 14.51 -8.78
N SER A 49 6.15 13.23 -8.58
CA SER A 49 5.79 12.47 -7.40
C SER A 49 7.03 12.06 -6.60
N SER A 50 6.89 12.01 -5.29
CA SER A 50 7.94 11.52 -4.39
C SER A 50 7.37 10.43 -3.49
N ASN A 51 8.16 9.39 -3.22
CA ASN A 51 7.77 8.20 -2.49
C ASN A 51 8.80 7.88 -1.40
N LEU A 52 8.31 7.44 -0.25
CA LEU A 52 9.07 6.90 0.86
C LEU A 52 8.82 5.41 0.99
N TRP A 53 9.87 4.61 1.00
CA TRP A 53 9.83 3.18 1.21
C TRP A 53 10.63 2.84 2.47
N VAL A 54 10.06 2.03 3.34
CA VAL A 54 10.67 1.61 4.61
C VAL A 54 10.49 0.12 4.79
N GLY A 55 11.51 -0.58 5.27
CA GLY A 55 11.42 -2.00 5.58
C GLY A 55 12.66 -2.52 6.28
N ARG A 56 12.62 -3.77 6.72
CA ARG A 56 13.79 -4.44 7.27
C ARG A 56 14.82 -4.69 6.16
N LYS A 57 16.08 -4.59 6.50
CA LYS A 57 17.18 -4.95 5.61
C LYS A 57 16.99 -6.39 5.10
N HIS A 58 17.12 -6.59 3.79
CA HIS A 58 16.92 -7.87 3.08
C HIS A 58 15.48 -8.41 3.04
N PHE A 59 14.49 -7.64 3.46
CA PHE A 59 13.07 -7.98 3.38
C PHE A 59 12.31 -7.04 2.43
N ASN A 60 11.02 -7.28 2.28
CA ASN A 60 10.17 -6.42 1.48
C ASN A 60 10.03 -5.03 2.12
N VAL A 61 10.10 -4.01 1.29
CA VAL A 61 9.87 -2.63 1.70
C VAL A 61 8.40 -2.25 1.52
N VAL A 62 7.90 -1.43 2.43
CA VAL A 62 6.53 -0.91 2.41
C VAL A 62 6.56 0.56 2.00
N GLU A 63 5.73 0.94 1.04
CA GLU A 63 5.53 2.34 0.70
C GLU A 63 4.73 3.04 1.78
N ILE A 64 5.32 4.07 2.39
CA ILE A 64 4.63 4.91 3.37
C ILE A 64 3.92 6.04 2.61
N ASN A 65 2.71 5.77 2.20
CA ASN A 65 1.83 6.72 1.50
C ASN A 65 0.72 7.24 2.43
N ASN A 66 -0.16 8.11 1.90
CA ASN A 66 -1.24 8.71 2.69
C ASN A 66 -2.19 7.67 3.29
N GLN A 67 -2.42 6.55 2.61
CA GLN A 67 -3.29 5.48 3.10
C GLN A 67 -2.64 4.75 4.28
N VAL A 68 -1.35 4.40 4.19
CA VAL A 68 -0.59 3.79 5.30
C VAL A 68 -0.52 4.74 6.50
N MET A 69 -0.33 6.04 6.25
CA MET A 69 -0.36 7.04 7.32
C MET A 69 -1.69 7.04 8.06
N GLN A 70 -2.80 7.00 7.35
CA GLN A 70 -4.13 7.03 7.94
C GLN A 70 -4.52 5.70 8.60
N GLU A 71 -4.31 4.56 7.92
CA GLU A 71 -4.82 3.25 8.37
C GLU A 71 -3.92 2.58 9.42
N TYR A 72 -2.59 2.72 9.29
CA TYR A 72 -1.64 2.06 10.19
C TYR A 72 -1.14 2.98 11.30
N PHE A 73 -0.76 4.22 10.95
CA PHE A 73 -0.23 5.18 11.92
C PHE A 73 -1.31 6.05 12.57
N ASN A 74 -2.56 6.00 12.09
CA ASN A 74 -3.67 6.86 12.53
C ASN A 74 -3.30 8.36 12.49
N SER A 75 -2.64 8.80 11.43
CA SER A 75 -2.09 10.14 11.25
C SER A 75 -2.62 10.78 9.97
N ASP A 76 -2.91 12.08 10.06
CA ASP A 76 -3.32 12.91 8.92
C ASP A 76 -2.14 13.50 8.14
N LEU A 77 -0.90 13.23 8.55
CA LEU A 77 0.31 13.66 7.87
C LEU A 77 0.35 13.09 6.44
N LYS A 78 0.50 13.94 5.44
CA LYS A 78 0.52 13.54 4.03
C LYS A 78 1.94 13.25 3.56
N LEU A 79 2.10 12.15 2.81
CA LEU A 79 3.38 11.72 2.21
C LEU A 79 3.27 11.44 0.70
N SER A 80 2.11 11.70 0.08
CA SER A 80 1.91 11.49 -1.35
C SER A 80 1.30 12.73 -2.00
N ASN A 81 1.63 12.93 -3.30
CA ASN A 81 1.11 14.04 -4.11
C ASN A 81 1.49 15.42 -3.56
N LEU A 82 2.74 15.58 -3.14
CA LEU A 82 3.27 16.78 -2.53
C LEU A 82 4.43 17.35 -3.37
N PRO A 83 4.66 18.69 -3.33
CA PRO A 83 5.91 19.26 -3.79
C PRO A 83 7.11 18.67 -3.05
N GLN A 84 8.27 18.56 -3.71
CA GLN A 84 9.47 17.90 -3.15
C GLN A 84 9.85 18.41 -1.75
N GLU A 85 9.86 19.71 -1.56
CA GLU A 85 10.24 20.32 -0.28
C GLU A 85 9.25 19.97 0.83
N THR A 86 7.94 20.02 0.54
CA THR A 86 6.89 19.62 1.48
C THR A 86 6.99 18.14 1.81
N PHE A 87 7.23 17.29 0.80
CA PHE A 87 7.44 15.86 1.01
C PHE A 87 8.61 15.59 1.95
N VAL A 88 9.77 16.17 1.71
CA VAL A 88 10.96 15.95 2.54
C VAL A 88 10.76 16.48 3.97
N ASN A 89 10.09 17.63 4.13
CA ASN A 89 9.73 18.13 5.46
C ASN A 89 8.77 17.18 6.18
N ASN A 90 7.78 16.62 5.48
CA ASN A 90 6.82 15.68 6.08
C ASN A 90 7.48 14.34 6.40
N VAL A 91 8.44 13.88 5.61
CA VAL A 91 9.26 12.70 5.95
C VAL A 91 10.06 12.94 7.24
N PHE A 92 10.63 14.14 7.41
CA PHE A 92 11.28 14.51 8.66
C PHE A 92 10.31 14.44 9.84
N LEU A 93 9.14 15.08 9.71
CA LEU A 93 8.10 15.05 10.76
C LEU A 93 7.64 13.63 11.08
N PHE A 94 7.47 12.79 10.06
CA PHE A 94 7.11 11.39 10.24
C PHE A 94 8.14 10.65 11.11
N PHE A 95 9.42 10.77 10.82
CA PHE A 95 10.46 10.03 11.55
C PHE A 95 10.76 10.57 12.95
N ILE A 96 10.45 11.85 13.25
CA ILE A 96 10.51 12.37 14.62
C ILE A 96 9.20 12.18 15.40
N GLY A 97 8.15 11.62 14.77
CA GLY A 97 6.83 11.33 15.34
C GLY A 97 6.46 9.86 15.18
N GLU A 98 5.45 9.58 14.35
CA GLU A 98 4.83 8.26 14.22
C GLU A 98 5.82 7.17 13.76
N GLY A 99 6.81 7.54 12.95
CA GLY A 99 7.84 6.64 12.41
C GLY A 99 9.10 6.48 13.27
N GLU A 100 9.19 7.15 14.43
CA GLU A 100 10.38 7.11 15.30
C GLU A 100 10.80 5.68 15.65
N ARG A 101 9.86 4.84 16.04
CA ARG A 101 10.13 3.44 16.39
C ARG A 101 10.66 2.62 15.21
N LEU A 102 10.26 2.95 13.97
CA LEU A 102 10.84 2.33 12.77
C LEU A 102 12.29 2.77 12.60
N LEU A 103 12.57 4.07 12.76
CA LEU A 103 13.91 4.63 12.64
C LEU A 103 14.86 4.07 13.69
N GLU A 104 14.38 3.81 14.91
CA GLU A 104 15.12 3.13 15.98
C GLU A 104 15.41 1.64 15.67
N GLY A 105 14.87 1.10 14.58
CA GLY A 105 15.01 -0.31 14.23
C GLY A 105 14.21 -1.24 15.15
N ASN A 106 13.11 -0.76 15.76
CA ASN A 106 12.28 -1.57 16.64
C ASN A 106 11.63 -2.71 15.85
N GLU A 107 12.02 -3.95 16.14
CA GLU A 107 11.61 -5.14 15.40
C GLU A 107 10.07 -5.30 15.36
N ARG A 108 9.39 -5.05 16.48
CA ARG A 108 7.92 -5.17 16.54
C ARG A 108 7.22 -4.17 15.62
N ALA A 109 7.74 -2.94 15.56
CA ALA A 109 7.19 -1.91 14.67
C ALA A 109 7.42 -2.27 13.20
N LEU A 110 8.59 -2.75 12.84
CA LEU A 110 8.94 -3.16 11.49
C LEU A 110 8.13 -4.39 11.03
N VAL A 111 8.05 -5.43 11.86
CA VAL A 111 7.23 -6.63 11.57
C VAL A 111 5.74 -6.27 11.49
N GLY A 112 5.25 -5.41 12.38
CA GLY A 112 3.86 -4.95 12.35
C GLY A 112 3.52 -4.22 11.05
N LEU A 113 4.41 -3.37 10.55
CA LEU A 113 4.24 -2.67 9.27
C LEU A 113 4.23 -3.64 8.08
N GLU A 114 5.12 -4.65 8.07
CA GLU A 114 5.14 -5.69 7.04
C GLU A 114 3.84 -6.50 7.03
N GLN A 115 3.39 -6.97 8.19
CA GLN A 115 2.14 -7.74 8.33
C GLN A 115 0.92 -6.94 7.88
N PHE A 116 0.85 -5.66 8.27
CA PHE A 116 -0.21 -4.77 7.80
C PHE A 116 -0.21 -4.66 6.27
N ASN A 117 0.96 -4.48 5.65
CA ASN A 117 1.06 -4.38 4.19
C ASN A 117 0.69 -5.69 3.48
N GLU A 118 1.09 -6.84 4.02
CA GLU A 118 0.72 -8.16 3.49
C GLU A 118 -0.79 -8.39 3.57
N GLN A 119 -1.40 -8.11 4.72
CA GLN A 119 -2.85 -8.24 4.90
C GLN A 119 -3.61 -7.36 3.91
N ARG A 120 -3.21 -6.10 3.76
CA ARG A 120 -3.81 -5.18 2.80
C ARG A 120 -3.68 -5.66 1.36
N GLY A 121 -2.54 -6.24 1.00
CA GLY A 121 -2.33 -6.85 -0.32
C GLY A 121 -3.26 -8.03 -0.58
N LEU A 122 -3.48 -8.88 0.43
CA LEU A 122 -4.43 -9.99 0.35
C LEU A 122 -5.87 -9.49 0.20
N GLU A 123 -6.30 -8.54 1.03
CA GLU A 123 -7.64 -7.93 0.95
C GLU A 123 -7.90 -7.29 -0.43
N TYR A 124 -6.92 -6.56 -0.96
CA TYR A 124 -7.02 -6.00 -2.31
C TYR A 124 -7.21 -7.08 -3.37
N THR A 125 -6.46 -8.18 -3.28
CA THR A 125 -6.54 -9.30 -4.22
C THR A 125 -7.91 -9.98 -4.14
N VAL A 126 -8.43 -10.24 -2.94
CA VAL A 126 -9.76 -10.83 -2.72
C VAL A 126 -10.82 -9.92 -3.33
N ASN A 127 -10.82 -8.63 -3.01
CA ASN A 127 -11.79 -7.65 -3.54
C ASN A 127 -11.75 -7.56 -5.07
N LEU A 128 -10.56 -7.64 -5.68
CA LEU A 128 -10.41 -7.63 -7.14
C LEU A 128 -11.03 -8.86 -7.77
N VAL A 129 -10.77 -10.06 -7.21
CA VAL A 129 -11.33 -11.33 -7.70
C VAL A 129 -12.84 -11.36 -7.54
N GLU A 130 -13.36 -10.88 -6.42
CA GLU A 130 -14.81 -10.76 -6.21
C GLU A 130 -15.46 -9.83 -7.23
N LYS A 131 -14.89 -8.66 -7.47
CA LYS A 131 -15.37 -7.73 -8.50
C LYS A 131 -15.40 -8.36 -9.88
N GLN A 132 -14.34 -9.08 -10.27
CA GLN A 132 -14.29 -9.79 -11.56
C GLN A 132 -15.38 -10.88 -11.66
N ASN A 133 -15.63 -11.63 -10.58
CA ASN A 133 -16.68 -12.63 -10.56
C ASN A 133 -18.08 -11.99 -10.63
N LEU A 134 -18.33 -10.86 -9.96
CA LEU A 134 -19.59 -10.12 -10.07
C LEU A 134 -19.82 -9.60 -11.49
N GLU A 135 -18.81 -9.05 -12.15
CA GLU A 135 -18.89 -8.58 -13.54
C GLU A 135 -19.18 -9.74 -14.50
N ALA A 136 -18.50 -10.88 -14.34
CA ALA A 136 -18.72 -12.09 -15.14
C ALA A 136 -20.14 -12.66 -14.92
N ALA A 137 -20.61 -12.74 -13.68
CA ALA A 137 -21.96 -13.15 -13.35
C ALA A 137 -23.02 -12.22 -13.98
N ASN A 138 -22.77 -10.91 -13.97
CA ASN A 138 -23.69 -9.95 -14.57
C ASN A 138 -23.75 -10.07 -16.10
N LYS A 139 -22.62 -10.36 -16.75
CA LYS A 139 -22.58 -10.65 -18.19
C LYS A 139 -23.35 -11.93 -18.50
N ALA A 140 -23.06 -13.02 -17.78
CA ALA A 140 -23.78 -14.29 -17.94
C ALA A 140 -25.31 -14.15 -17.72
N TRP A 141 -25.73 -13.31 -16.77
CA TRP A 141 -27.13 -12.98 -16.53
C TRP A 141 -27.79 -12.33 -17.76
N LYS A 142 -27.11 -11.32 -18.36
CA LYS A 142 -27.62 -10.65 -19.58
C LYS A 142 -27.72 -11.61 -20.76
N ASP A 143 -26.82 -12.56 -20.85
CA ASP A 143 -26.78 -13.57 -21.91
C ASP A 143 -27.75 -14.76 -21.65
N GLY A 144 -28.46 -14.74 -20.51
CA GLY A 144 -29.37 -15.83 -20.11
C GLY A 144 -28.69 -17.14 -19.70
N ASN A 145 -27.37 -17.11 -19.51
CA ASN A 145 -26.58 -18.27 -19.09
C ASN A 145 -26.59 -18.42 -17.56
N TYR A 146 -27.66 -19.00 -17.04
CA TYR A 146 -27.89 -19.16 -15.60
C TYR A 146 -26.89 -20.10 -14.92
N SER A 147 -26.34 -21.08 -15.65
CA SER A 147 -25.30 -21.97 -15.13
C SER A 147 -24.03 -21.19 -14.76
N ASP A 148 -23.58 -20.32 -15.66
CA ASP A 148 -22.39 -19.49 -15.40
C ASP A 148 -22.65 -18.42 -14.34
N VAL A 149 -23.89 -17.89 -14.24
CA VAL A 149 -24.25 -17.00 -13.11
C VAL A 149 -23.99 -17.68 -11.78
N ILE A 150 -24.47 -18.89 -11.59
CA ILE A 150 -24.25 -19.65 -10.35
C ILE A 150 -22.79 -19.91 -10.15
N LYS A 151 -22.06 -20.41 -11.16
CA LYS A 151 -20.63 -20.71 -11.11
C LYS A 151 -19.77 -19.53 -10.64
N TYR A 152 -20.06 -18.32 -11.13
CA TYR A 152 -19.28 -17.14 -10.74
C TYR A 152 -19.67 -16.65 -9.33
N LEU A 153 -20.96 -16.67 -8.97
CA LEU A 153 -21.41 -16.22 -7.65
C LEU A 153 -21.03 -17.19 -6.52
N GLU A 154 -20.85 -18.47 -6.80
CA GLU A 154 -20.36 -19.46 -5.82
C GLU A 154 -18.89 -19.28 -5.43
N LYS A 155 -18.13 -18.51 -6.21
CA LYS A 155 -16.74 -18.15 -5.88
C LYS A 155 -16.63 -17.00 -4.88
N ILE A 156 -17.72 -16.35 -4.56
CA ILE A 156 -17.81 -15.22 -3.63
C ILE A 156 -18.49 -15.70 -2.36
N ASN A 157 -18.02 -15.23 -1.22
CA ASN A 157 -18.70 -15.54 0.05
C ASN A 157 -20.14 -15.01 0.00
N LYS A 158 -21.11 -15.86 0.35
CA LYS A 158 -22.53 -15.54 0.26
C LYS A 158 -22.95 -14.35 1.12
N ASP A 159 -22.28 -14.14 2.23
CA ASP A 159 -22.56 -13.02 3.12
C ASP A 159 -22.13 -11.68 2.51
N ASP A 160 -21.09 -11.69 1.68
CA ASP A 160 -20.54 -10.50 1.01
C ASP A 160 -21.24 -10.19 -0.33
N LEU A 161 -22.15 -11.08 -0.80
CA LEU A 161 -22.88 -10.85 -2.04
C LEU A 161 -23.85 -9.66 -1.91
N PRO A 162 -23.79 -8.66 -2.83
CA PRO A 162 -24.80 -7.62 -2.91
C PRO A 162 -26.22 -8.20 -3.07
N GLU A 163 -27.22 -7.57 -2.49
CA GLU A 163 -28.61 -8.09 -2.48
C GLU A 163 -29.16 -8.36 -3.89
N SER A 164 -28.82 -7.51 -4.85
CA SER A 164 -29.19 -7.72 -6.27
C SER A 164 -28.63 -9.01 -6.87
N PHE A 165 -27.43 -9.43 -6.43
CA PHE A 165 -26.81 -10.68 -6.88
C PHE A 165 -27.34 -11.89 -6.11
N LYS A 166 -27.73 -11.75 -4.83
CA LYS A 166 -28.45 -12.79 -4.09
C LYS A 166 -29.78 -13.15 -4.78
N GLN A 167 -30.50 -12.14 -5.28
CA GLN A 167 -31.72 -12.36 -6.05
C GLN A 167 -31.45 -13.06 -7.39
N LYS A 168 -30.44 -12.59 -8.15
CA LYS A 168 -30.06 -13.26 -9.43
C LYS A 168 -29.65 -14.70 -9.21
N TYR A 169 -28.91 -15.00 -8.13
CA TYR A 169 -28.53 -16.38 -7.78
C TYR A 169 -29.77 -17.28 -7.55
N LYS A 170 -30.74 -16.82 -6.76
CA LYS A 170 -31.97 -17.56 -6.49
C LYS A 170 -32.76 -17.84 -7.79
N ILE A 171 -32.91 -16.81 -8.63
CA ILE A 171 -33.62 -16.94 -9.91
C ILE A 171 -32.88 -17.90 -10.86
N ALA A 172 -31.56 -17.80 -10.96
CA ALA A 172 -30.75 -18.68 -11.78
C ALA A 172 -30.91 -20.16 -11.36
N GLN A 173 -30.91 -20.43 -10.04
CA GLN A 173 -31.16 -21.77 -9.49
C GLN A 173 -32.55 -22.30 -9.87
N GLN A 174 -33.57 -21.44 -9.84
CA GLN A 174 -34.95 -21.85 -10.24
C GLN A 174 -35.04 -22.17 -11.73
N LYS A 175 -34.37 -21.36 -12.58
CA LYS A 175 -34.35 -21.54 -14.04
C LYS A 175 -33.65 -22.82 -14.49
N LEU A 176 -32.67 -23.32 -13.72
CA LEU A 176 -31.95 -24.57 -14.03
C LEU A 176 -32.68 -25.83 -13.50
N LYS A 177 -33.68 -25.67 -12.62
CA LYS A 177 -34.49 -26.78 -12.10
C LYS A 177 -35.74 -27.08 -12.96
N ASN A 178 -36.13 -26.13 -13.82
CA ASN A 178 -37.23 -26.24 -14.73
C ASN A 178 -36.76 -26.58 -16.16
#